data_2d0ad56c6e49e888b071e59df8562c25
#
_entry.id   2d0ad56c6e49e888b071e59df8562c25
#
_cell.length_a   1.000
_cell.length_b   1.000
_cell.length_c   1.000
_cell.angle_alpha   90.00
_cell.angle_beta   90.00
_cell.angle_gamma   90.00
#
_symmetry.space_group_name_H-M   'P 1'
#
loop_
_entity.id
_entity.type
_entity.pdbx_description
1 polymer ?
#
loop_
_entity_poly.entity_id
_entity_poly.type
_entity_poly.pdbx_seq_one_letter_code
_entity_poly.pdbx_strand_id
1 'polypeptide(L)'
;MDFSTLTQLATASAAVTAECSCNTVSLAGWQRLPSTLELDRFEEVGTLLEDPYEEPTFAEYHPQGTRYESDDAPIAPRYFPYNRCQIDRCLNCGRHYLRYNEAGGYFTELRIRALQPRLLVDAALK
;
A
#
# COMPACT_ATOMS: atom_id res chain seq x y z
N MET A 1 -13.11 2.50 0.68
CA MET A 1 -12.60 2.76 2.07
C MET A 1 -12.35 4.25 2.21
N ASP A 2 -12.84 4.86 3.25
CA ASP A 2 -12.60 6.28 3.50
C ASP A 2 -11.24 6.52 4.17
N PHE A 3 -10.81 7.78 4.17
CA PHE A 3 -9.49 8.15 4.70
C PHE A 3 -9.39 7.92 6.21
N SER A 4 -10.48 8.10 6.94
CA SER A 4 -10.52 7.86 8.39
C SER A 4 -10.28 6.39 8.72
N THR A 5 -10.94 5.48 8.00
CA THR A 5 -10.75 4.04 8.16
C THR A 5 -9.32 3.63 7.80
N LEU A 6 -8.80 4.16 6.71
CA LEU A 6 -7.41 3.90 6.30
C LEU A 6 -6.42 4.35 7.36
N THR A 7 -6.64 5.52 7.95
CA THR A 7 -5.79 6.05 9.02
C THR A 7 -5.84 5.16 10.27
N GLN A 8 -7.02 4.63 10.61
CA GLN A 8 -7.16 3.71 11.74
C GLN A 8 -6.37 2.43 11.52
N LEU A 9 -6.44 1.86 10.31
CA LEU A 9 -5.68 0.66 9.96
C LEU A 9 -4.17 0.92 10.01
N ALA A 10 -3.74 2.06 9.50
CA ALA A 10 -2.32 2.45 9.51
C ALA A 10 -1.81 2.62 10.93
N THR A 11 -2.59 3.25 11.79
CA THR A 11 -2.24 3.46 13.20
C THR A 11 -2.14 2.13 13.94
N ALA A 12 -3.09 1.24 13.71
CA ALA A 12 -3.06 -0.11 14.30
C ALA A 12 -1.83 -0.89 13.83
N SER A 13 -1.48 -0.76 12.55
CA SER A 13 -0.29 -1.42 11.98
C SER A 13 0.99 -0.91 12.63
N ALA A 14 1.11 0.41 12.81
CA ALA A 14 2.29 1.03 13.42
C ALA A 14 2.46 0.64 14.88
N ALA A 15 1.40 0.25 15.56
CA ALA A 15 1.44 -0.18 16.96
C ALA A 15 1.95 -1.61 17.13
N VAL A 16 2.06 -2.39 16.06
CA VAL A 16 2.56 -3.76 16.13
C VAL A 16 4.07 -3.74 16.34
N THR A 17 4.51 -4.37 17.43
CA THR A 17 5.94 -4.46 17.79
C THR A 17 6.47 -5.89 17.70
N ALA A 18 5.60 -6.88 17.53
CA ALA A 18 5.99 -8.27 17.44
C ALA A 18 6.86 -8.55 16.23
N GLU A 19 7.87 -9.39 16.38
CA GLU A 19 8.65 -9.86 15.24
C GLU A 19 7.79 -10.77 14.36
N CYS A 20 7.93 -10.61 13.05
CA CYS A 20 7.21 -11.42 12.09
C CYS A 20 8.03 -11.54 10.82
N SER A 21 7.92 -12.67 10.15
CA SER A 21 8.62 -12.88 8.88
C SER A 21 8.12 -11.96 7.76
N CYS A 22 6.97 -11.31 7.94
CA CYS A 22 6.47 -10.35 6.95
C CYS A 22 7.29 -9.06 6.88
N ASN A 23 8.06 -8.73 7.92
CA ASN A 23 8.84 -7.49 7.98
C ASN A 23 10.35 -7.71 8.09
N THR A 24 10.86 -8.89 7.73
CA THR A 24 12.30 -9.15 7.69
C THR A 24 12.99 -8.38 6.58
N VAL A 25 12.27 -8.09 5.49
CA VAL A 25 12.71 -7.19 4.43
C VAL A 25 11.96 -5.87 4.61
N SER A 26 12.65 -4.75 4.47
CA SER A 26 12.00 -3.44 4.58
C SER A 26 11.00 -3.27 3.44
N LEU A 27 9.74 -3.00 3.78
CA LEU A 27 8.67 -2.69 2.85
C LEU A 27 8.24 -1.22 2.96
N ALA A 28 9.14 -0.36 3.42
CA ALA A 28 8.85 1.07 3.59
C ALA A 28 8.51 1.76 2.26
N GLY A 29 9.19 1.38 1.17
CA GLY A 29 8.87 1.83 -0.18
C GLY A 29 8.33 0.67 -1.02
N TRP A 30 7.83 0.99 -2.22
CA TRP A 30 7.28 -0.02 -3.13
C TRP A 30 8.33 -1.02 -3.57
N GLN A 31 7.98 -2.29 -3.55
CA GLN A 31 8.82 -3.39 -4.03
C GLN A 31 7.94 -4.48 -4.63
N ARG A 32 8.56 -5.34 -5.41
CA ARG A 32 7.95 -6.62 -5.76
C ARG A 32 7.65 -7.40 -4.49
N LEU A 33 6.60 -8.18 -4.50
CA LEU A 33 6.35 -9.12 -3.40
C LEU A 33 7.56 -10.04 -3.26
N PRO A 34 8.26 -10.02 -2.12
CA PRO A 34 9.40 -10.91 -1.91
C PRO A 34 9.00 -12.38 -2.04
N SER A 35 9.86 -13.19 -2.65
CA SER A 35 9.60 -14.63 -2.84
C SER A 35 9.44 -15.39 -1.53
N THR A 36 9.93 -14.83 -0.43
CA THR A 36 9.80 -15.40 0.91
C THR A 36 8.46 -15.12 1.56
N LEU A 37 7.64 -14.22 0.97
CA LEU A 37 6.32 -13.89 1.47
C LEU A 37 5.25 -14.59 0.66
N GLU A 38 4.51 -15.49 1.30
CA GLU A 38 3.40 -16.18 0.66
C GLU A 38 2.12 -15.37 0.79
N LEU A 39 1.34 -15.31 -0.30
CA LEU A 39 0.10 -14.53 -0.33
C LEU A 39 -0.94 -15.02 0.68
N ASP A 40 -0.93 -16.30 1.02
CA ASP A 40 -1.91 -16.86 1.96
C ASP A 40 -1.70 -16.41 3.41
N ARG A 41 -0.58 -15.74 3.72
CA ARG A 41 -0.40 -15.15 5.04
C ARG A 41 -1.15 -13.82 5.20
N PHE A 42 -1.68 -13.27 4.13
CA PHE A 42 -2.38 -11.99 4.11
C PHE A 42 -3.86 -12.19 3.83
N GLU A 43 -4.71 -11.42 4.49
CA GLU A 43 -6.12 -11.32 4.14
C GLU A 43 -6.43 -9.90 3.66
N GLU A 44 -7.25 -9.79 2.62
CA GLU A 44 -7.73 -8.50 2.17
C GLU A 44 -8.76 -7.95 3.16
N VAL A 45 -8.53 -6.74 3.66
CA VAL A 45 -9.44 -6.08 4.59
C VAL A 45 -10.14 -4.86 3.99
N GLY A 46 -9.76 -4.46 2.79
CA GLY A 46 -10.40 -3.36 2.08
C GLY A 46 -9.71 -3.03 0.77
N THR A 47 -10.27 -2.07 0.06
CA THR A 47 -9.74 -1.58 -1.20
C THR A 47 -9.85 -0.06 -1.28
N LEU A 48 -8.86 0.57 -1.92
CA LEU A 48 -8.88 1.98 -2.23
C LEU A 48 -9.43 2.26 -3.63
N LEU A 49 -9.67 1.22 -4.43
CA LEU A 49 -10.31 1.36 -5.72
C LEU A 49 -11.79 1.71 -5.51
N GLU A 50 -12.18 2.91 -5.93
CA GLU A 50 -13.53 3.41 -5.71
C GLU A 50 -14.55 2.88 -6.72
N ASP A 51 -14.15 2.82 -7.99
CA ASP A 51 -15.04 2.33 -9.06
C ASP A 51 -14.30 1.27 -9.89
N PRO A 52 -14.73 -0.01 -9.80
CA PRO A 52 -14.07 -1.10 -10.54
C PRO A 52 -14.26 -1.01 -12.05
N TYR A 53 -15.17 -0.16 -12.53
CA TYR A 53 -15.46 0.01 -13.97
C TYR A 53 -14.73 1.20 -14.59
N GLU A 54 -14.07 2.01 -13.78
CA GLU A 54 -13.28 3.15 -14.25
C GLU A 54 -11.82 2.97 -13.89
N GLU A 55 -10.94 3.21 -14.86
CA GLU A 55 -9.52 3.21 -14.58
C GLU A 55 -9.13 4.51 -13.86
N PRO A 56 -8.58 4.43 -12.64
CA PRO A 56 -8.16 5.62 -11.93
C PRO A 56 -6.94 6.26 -12.59
N THR A 57 -6.70 7.53 -12.27
CA THR A 57 -5.58 8.28 -12.82
C THR A 57 -4.23 7.60 -12.53
N PHE A 58 -3.28 7.76 -13.46
CA PHE A 58 -1.90 7.36 -13.26
C PHE A 58 -1.03 8.49 -12.69
N ALA A 59 -1.62 9.64 -12.40
CA ALA A 59 -0.88 10.76 -11.80
C ALA A 59 -0.38 10.39 -10.40
N GLU A 60 0.88 10.71 -10.13
CA GLU A 60 1.52 10.50 -8.83
C GLU A 60 1.56 11.80 -8.03
N TYR A 61 1.73 11.68 -6.72
CA TYR A 61 1.75 12.81 -5.81
C TYR A 61 3.10 12.88 -5.08
N HIS A 62 3.95 13.81 -5.50
CA HIS A 62 5.30 13.98 -4.94
C HIS A 62 5.63 15.46 -4.74
N PRO A 63 4.92 16.17 -3.85
CA PRO A 63 5.10 17.62 -3.70
C PRO A 63 6.48 18.00 -3.14
N GLN A 64 7.18 17.06 -2.49
CA GLN A 64 8.50 17.28 -1.92
C GLN A 64 9.63 16.67 -2.76
N GLY A 65 9.31 16.22 -3.99
CA GLY A 65 10.32 15.67 -4.90
C GLY A 65 10.68 14.21 -4.66
N THR A 66 9.87 13.47 -3.91
CA THR A 66 10.06 12.03 -3.78
C THR A 66 9.78 11.31 -5.10
N ARG A 67 10.09 10.03 -5.16
CA ARG A 67 9.83 9.17 -6.32
C ARG A 67 8.91 8.03 -5.92
N TYR A 68 8.42 7.30 -6.92
CA TYR A 68 7.56 6.14 -6.70
C TYR A 68 8.12 5.16 -5.65
N GLU A 69 9.42 4.84 -5.74
CA GLU A 69 10.07 3.85 -4.89
C GLU A 69 10.65 4.41 -3.58
N SER A 70 10.51 5.70 -3.34
CA SER A 70 11.06 6.32 -2.13
C SER A 70 10.38 5.83 -0.86
N ASP A 71 11.16 5.51 0.17
CA ASP A 71 10.63 5.07 1.46
C ASP A 71 9.76 6.12 2.15
N ASP A 72 9.99 7.39 1.86
CA ASP A 72 9.27 8.52 2.41
C ASP A 72 8.25 9.15 1.44
N ALA A 73 7.98 8.48 0.32
CA ALA A 73 6.97 8.96 -0.61
C ALA A 73 5.59 9.03 0.06
N PRO A 74 4.82 10.11 -0.16
CA PRO A 74 3.49 10.23 0.43
C PRO A 74 2.56 9.09 -0.02
N ILE A 75 1.70 8.64 0.88
CA ILE A 75 0.63 7.69 0.57
C ILE A 75 -0.64 8.51 0.38
N ALA A 76 -0.92 8.89 -0.87
CA ALA A 76 -2.05 9.74 -1.24
C ALA A 76 -3.11 8.89 -1.96
N PRO A 77 -4.22 8.53 -1.29
CA PRO A 77 -5.15 7.51 -1.81
C PRO A 77 -5.80 7.82 -3.15
N ARG A 78 -5.88 9.10 -3.55
CA ARG A 78 -6.47 9.48 -4.84
C ARG A 78 -5.48 9.46 -6.00
N TYR A 79 -4.20 9.18 -5.73
CA TYR A 79 -3.11 9.19 -6.72
C TYR A 79 -2.55 7.78 -6.96
N PHE A 80 -1.90 7.60 -8.12
CA PHE A 80 -1.24 6.33 -8.47
C PHE A 80 -0.05 6.06 -7.54
N PRO A 81 0.16 4.82 -7.10
CA PRO A 81 -0.65 3.63 -7.36
C PRO A 81 -1.69 3.33 -6.27
N TYR A 82 -1.83 4.20 -5.28
CA TYR A 82 -2.67 3.97 -4.10
C TYR A 82 -4.15 3.85 -4.45
N ASN A 83 -4.59 4.56 -5.49
CA ASN A 83 -5.97 4.60 -5.93
C ASN A 83 -6.49 3.26 -6.50
N ARG A 84 -5.64 2.26 -6.63
CA ARG A 84 -5.99 0.91 -7.09
C ARG A 84 -5.53 -0.19 -6.15
N CYS A 85 -5.03 0.18 -4.97
CA CYS A 85 -4.53 -0.79 -4.00
C CYS A 85 -5.63 -1.45 -3.21
N GLN A 86 -5.42 -2.72 -2.91
CA GLN A 86 -6.10 -3.35 -1.80
C GLN A 86 -5.26 -3.19 -0.54
N ILE A 87 -5.92 -3.28 0.61
CA ILE A 87 -5.27 -3.28 1.91
C ILE A 87 -5.28 -4.70 2.43
N ASP A 88 -4.12 -5.23 2.74
CA ASP A 88 -3.94 -6.56 3.30
C ASP A 88 -3.50 -6.48 4.75
N ARG A 89 -3.91 -7.43 5.55
CA ARG A 89 -3.46 -7.58 6.92
C ARG A 89 -2.68 -8.89 7.04
N CYS A 90 -1.52 -8.86 7.69
CA CYS A 90 -0.78 -10.08 8.00
C CYS A 90 -1.53 -10.86 9.08
N LEU A 91 -1.89 -12.10 8.78
CA LEU A 91 -2.64 -12.96 9.71
C LEU A 91 -1.84 -13.33 10.96
N ASN A 92 -0.51 -13.25 10.88
CA ASN A 92 0.35 -13.61 12.00
C ASN A 92 0.56 -12.46 12.98
N CYS A 93 0.84 -11.24 12.50
CA CYS A 93 1.20 -10.12 13.38
C CYS A 93 0.22 -8.96 13.37
N GLY A 94 -0.65 -8.87 12.37
CA GLY A 94 -1.63 -7.79 12.26
C GLY A 94 -1.14 -6.53 11.57
N ARG A 95 0.10 -6.50 11.03
CA ARG A 95 0.55 -5.37 10.24
C ARG A 95 -0.24 -5.27 8.95
N HIS A 96 -0.40 -4.05 8.44
CA HIS A 96 -1.16 -3.76 7.22
C HIS A 96 -0.24 -3.33 6.10
N TYR A 97 -0.60 -3.72 4.87
CA TYR A 97 0.17 -3.46 3.67
C TYR A 97 -0.74 -3.00 2.54
N LEU A 98 -0.18 -2.17 1.66
CA LEU A 98 -0.79 -1.79 0.40
C LEU A 98 -0.29 -2.76 -0.68
N ARG A 99 -1.18 -3.27 -1.51
CA ARG A 99 -0.82 -4.21 -2.57
C ARG A 99 -1.61 -3.94 -3.84
N TYR A 100 -0.95 -4.05 -4.97
CA TYR A 100 -1.62 -3.96 -6.27
C TYR A 100 -0.85 -4.77 -7.31
N ASN A 101 -1.48 -4.98 -8.46
CA ASN A 101 -0.83 -5.62 -9.60
C ASN A 101 -0.30 -4.55 -10.55
N GLU A 102 1.02 -4.53 -10.73
CA GLU A 102 1.66 -3.70 -11.75
C GLU A 102 1.55 -4.42 -13.08
N ALA A 103 0.80 -3.84 -14.02
CA ALA A 103 0.66 -4.41 -15.36
C ALA A 103 1.77 -3.88 -16.26
N GLY A 104 2.54 -4.78 -16.87
CA GLY A 104 3.60 -4.39 -17.78
C GLY A 104 3.82 -5.46 -18.84
N GLY A 105 3.49 -5.16 -20.09
CA GLY A 105 3.73 -6.05 -21.21
C GLY A 105 3.10 -7.44 -21.02
N TYR A 106 3.92 -8.48 -20.99
CA TYR A 106 3.46 -9.86 -20.87
C TYR A 106 3.28 -10.33 -19.41
N PHE A 107 3.69 -9.51 -18.44
CA PHE A 107 3.71 -9.92 -17.04
C PHE A 107 2.92 -8.97 -16.17
N THR A 108 2.20 -9.52 -15.22
CA THR A 108 1.72 -8.76 -14.07
C THR A 108 2.62 -9.08 -12.89
N GLU A 109 2.92 -8.05 -12.10
CA GLU A 109 3.83 -8.16 -10.98
C GLU A 109 3.16 -7.61 -9.74
N LEU A 110 3.13 -8.41 -8.69
CA LEU A 110 2.60 -7.96 -7.41
C LEU A 110 3.57 -7.01 -6.75
N ARG A 111 3.08 -5.84 -6.38
CA ARG A 111 3.83 -4.81 -5.65
C ARG A 111 3.22 -4.65 -4.26
N ILE A 112 4.10 -4.45 -3.28
CA ILE A 112 3.71 -4.34 -1.87
C ILE A 112 4.45 -3.18 -1.21
N ARG A 113 3.77 -2.51 -0.30
CA ARG A 113 4.34 -1.44 0.54
C ARG A 113 3.65 -1.44 1.89
N ALA A 114 4.41 -1.21 2.95
CA ALA A 114 3.83 -1.07 4.30
C ALA A 114 2.93 0.15 4.37
N LEU A 115 1.78 -0.01 5.02
CA LEU A 115 0.88 1.09 5.32
C LEU A 115 1.42 1.84 6.54
N GLN A 116 1.74 3.13 6.37
CA GLN A 116 2.43 3.94 7.39
C GLN A 116 1.62 5.20 7.66
N PRO A 117 1.16 5.43 8.91
CA PRO A 117 0.29 6.58 9.19
C PRO A 117 0.97 7.92 8.96
N ARG A 118 2.27 8.02 9.23
CA ARG A 118 3.00 9.29 9.07
C ARG A 118 3.09 9.77 7.62
N LEU A 119 2.87 8.88 6.65
CA LEU A 119 2.97 9.20 5.23
C LEU A 119 1.62 9.42 4.56
N LEU A 120 0.52 9.15 5.26
CA LEU A 120 -0.83 9.32 4.72
C LEU A 120 -1.15 10.79 4.48
N VAL A 121 -1.64 11.10 3.29
CA VAL A 121 -2.03 12.45 2.90
C VAL A 121 -3.38 12.40 2.19
N ASP A 122 -4.35 13.18 2.69
CA ASP A 122 -5.65 13.31 2.03
C ASP A 122 -5.60 14.46 1.02
N ALA A 123 -4.91 14.20 -0.09
CA ALA A 123 -4.71 15.20 -1.15
C ALA A 123 -5.79 15.06 -2.22
N ALA A 124 -6.44 16.18 -2.54
CA ALA A 124 -7.42 16.22 -3.63
C ALA A 124 -6.73 16.10 -4.99
N LEU A 125 -7.41 15.49 -5.96
CA LEU A 125 -6.94 15.47 -7.35
C LEU A 125 -7.01 16.88 -7.94
N LYS A 126 -6.01 17.22 -8.71
CA LYS A 126 -5.92 18.51 -9.42
C LYS A 126 -6.39 18.38 -10.86
#